data_57c9dbca533974a9e4dcd8acbcebbade
#
_entry.id   57c9dbca533974a9e4dcd8acbcebbade
#
_cell.length_a   1.000
_cell.length_b   1.000
_cell.length_c   1.000
_cell.angle_alpha   90.00
_cell.angle_beta   90.00
_cell.angle_gamma   90.00
#
_symmetry.space_group_name_H-M   'P 1'
#
loop_
_entity.id
_entity.type
_entity.pdbx_description
1 polymer ?
#
loop_
_entity_poly.entity_id
_entity_poly.type
_entity_poly.pdbx_seq_one_letter_code
_entity_poly.pdbx_strand_id
1 'polypeptide(L)'
;MEKINKEYPILSNWKFVFKEMYDLDHKYPWYIAVRSVAGFLAPFIAAIIPSAAISMVEKKADFLTFFGVMLAFVLGNMIMGIVSTKYDFLIKKKNYKVQFQSVQKKVISKIMTVDYQILESAEGKRAADGAKYSYSEEWNGWSRIMDMFTPFAFNLL
;
A
#
# COMPACT_ATOMS: atom_id res chain seq x y z
N MET A 1 -15.77 -36.49 0.84
CA MET A 1 -15.89 -35.08 1.32
C MET A 1 -14.52 -34.63 1.83
N GLU A 2 -13.78 -33.98 1.01
CA GLU A 2 -12.43 -33.49 1.34
C GLU A 2 -12.58 -32.21 2.16
N LYS A 3 -12.01 -32.21 3.37
CA LYS A 3 -12.11 -31.10 4.32
C LYS A 3 -11.62 -29.80 3.68
N ILE A 4 -12.52 -28.85 3.44
CA ILE A 4 -12.24 -27.45 2.98
C ILE A 4 -11.54 -26.63 4.10
N ASN A 5 -10.82 -27.28 4.98
CA ASN A 5 -10.08 -26.60 6.05
C ASN A 5 -8.59 -26.53 5.69
N LYS A 6 -8.29 -26.00 4.51
CA LYS A 6 -6.93 -25.62 4.17
C LYS A 6 -6.66 -24.24 4.78
N GLU A 7 -6.11 -24.23 5.99
CA GLU A 7 -5.52 -23.00 6.54
C GLU A 7 -4.38 -22.55 5.61
N TYR A 8 -4.62 -21.48 4.88
CA TYR A 8 -3.57 -20.90 4.05
C TYR A 8 -2.66 -20.06 4.96
N PRO A 9 -1.37 -20.39 5.07
CA PRO A 9 -0.45 -19.60 5.88
C PRO A 9 -0.37 -18.17 5.37
N ILE A 10 -0.24 -17.21 6.28
CA ILE A 10 -0.20 -15.76 5.98
C ILE A 10 0.79 -15.44 4.85
N LEU A 11 1.96 -16.06 4.87
CA LEU A 11 2.99 -15.91 3.84
C LEU A 11 2.52 -16.34 2.44
N SER A 12 1.69 -17.38 2.33
CA SER A 12 1.12 -17.82 1.06
C SER A 12 0.16 -16.79 0.49
N ASN A 13 -0.65 -16.18 1.37
CA ASN A 13 -1.57 -15.11 0.98
C ASN A 13 -0.81 -13.86 0.50
N TRP A 14 0.26 -13.49 1.20
CA TRP A 14 1.12 -12.38 0.80
C TRP A 14 1.79 -12.64 -0.56
N LYS A 15 2.35 -13.83 -0.75
CA LYS A 15 2.95 -14.23 -2.04
C LYS A 15 1.93 -14.14 -3.18
N PHE A 16 0.70 -14.59 -2.95
CA PHE A 16 -0.38 -14.49 -3.92
C PHE A 16 -0.68 -13.03 -4.28
N VAL A 17 -0.87 -12.18 -3.27
CA VAL A 17 -1.15 -10.75 -3.45
C VAL A 17 -0.05 -10.06 -4.24
N PHE A 18 1.22 -10.28 -3.87
CA PHE A 18 2.37 -9.72 -4.60
C PHE A 18 2.44 -10.19 -6.04
N LYS A 19 2.20 -11.46 -6.27
CA LYS A 19 2.20 -12.02 -7.62
C LYS A 19 1.14 -11.34 -8.48
N GLU A 20 -0.10 -11.24 -8.01
CA GLU A 20 -1.19 -10.59 -8.74
C GLU A 20 -0.89 -9.11 -9.06
N MET A 21 -0.26 -8.40 -8.12
CA MET A 21 0.15 -7.02 -8.34
C MET A 21 1.28 -6.89 -9.35
N TYR A 22 2.29 -7.75 -9.25
CA TYR A 22 3.43 -7.76 -10.16
C TYR A 22 3.03 -8.16 -11.58
N ASP A 23 2.16 -9.15 -11.72
CA ASP A 23 1.66 -9.61 -13.02
C ASP A 23 0.85 -8.52 -13.74
N LEU A 24 0.15 -7.66 -12.96
CA LEU A 24 -0.59 -6.54 -13.53
C LEU A 24 0.31 -5.34 -13.89
N ASP A 25 1.30 -5.04 -13.05
CA ASP A 25 2.24 -3.93 -13.27
C ASP A 25 3.61 -4.22 -12.64
N HIS A 26 4.58 -4.54 -13.49
CA HIS A 26 5.97 -4.82 -13.09
C HIS A 26 6.65 -3.64 -12.38
N LYS A 27 6.10 -2.41 -12.50
CA LYS A 27 6.60 -1.21 -11.82
C LYS A 27 6.07 -1.05 -10.39
N TYR A 28 5.15 -1.90 -9.96
CA TYR A 28 4.52 -1.77 -8.66
C TYR A 28 5.51 -1.80 -7.48
N PRO A 29 6.52 -2.70 -7.42
CA PRO A 29 7.53 -2.68 -6.36
C PRO A 29 8.30 -1.35 -6.29
N TRP A 30 8.56 -0.75 -7.45
CA TRP A 30 9.21 0.56 -7.53
C TRP A 30 8.35 1.68 -6.94
N TYR A 31 7.04 1.65 -7.17
CA TYR A 31 6.14 2.65 -6.55
C TYR A 31 6.15 2.56 -5.04
N ILE A 32 6.15 1.35 -4.47
CA ILE A 32 6.28 1.14 -3.02
C ILE A 32 7.62 1.67 -2.52
N ALA A 33 8.73 1.32 -3.16
CA ALA A 33 10.06 1.76 -2.76
C ALA A 33 10.18 3.29 -2.73
N VAL A 34 9.78 3.98 -3.81
CA VAL A 34 9.83 5.45 -3.89
C VAL A 34 8.94 6.10 -2.83
N ARG A 35 7.71 5.58 -2.63
CA ARG A 35 6.81 6.09 -1.60
C ARG A 35 7.40 5.92 -0.21
N SER A 36 7.98 4.76 0.09
CA SER A 36 8.56 4.47 1.40
C SER A 36 9.74 5.37 1.70
N VAL A 37 10.68 5.54 0.75
CA VAL A 37 11.82 6.44 0.89
C VAL A 37 11.36 7.90 1.07
N ALA A 38 10.45 8.38 0.23
CA ALA A 38 9.97 9.75 0.33
C ALA A 38 9.19 9.99 1.64
N GLY A 39 8.38 9.01 2.07
CA GLY A 39 7.64 9.05 3.33
C GLY A 39 8.54 9.04 4.56
N PHE A 40 9.68 8.33 4.50
CA PHE A 40 10.69 8.34 5.56
C PHE A 40 11.47 9.66 5.59
N LEU A 41 11.89 10.16 4.44
CA LEU A 41 12.73 11.37 4.36
C LEU A 41 11.98 12.63 4.78
N ALA A 42 10.70 12.75 4.49
CA ALA A 42 9.93 13.96 4.82
C ALA A 42 9.90 14.26 6.33
N PRO A 43 9.49 13.34 7.23
CA PRO A 43 9.52 13.60 8.68
C PRO A 43 10.95 13.74 9.22
N PHE A 44 11.93 13.05 8.62
CA PHE A 44 13.33 13.17 9.02
C PHE A 44 13.88 14.57 8.71
N ILE A 45 13.62 15.12 7.53
CA ILE A 45 13.97 16.49 7.17
C ILE A 45 13.27 17.46 8.12
N ALA A 46 11.98 17.28 8.39
CA ALA A 46 11.23 18.13 9.32
C ALA A 46 11.83 18.14 10.74
N ALA A 47 12.28 16.99 11.23
CA ALA A 47 12.92 16.87 12.55
C ALA A 47 14.28 17.59 12.65
N ILE A 48 15.01 17.72 11.55
CA ILE A 48 16.31 18.39 11.52
C ILE A 48 16.18 19.93 11.50
N ILE A 49 15.08 20.47 10.97
CA ILE A 49 14.90 21.91 10.81
C ILE A 49 15.14 22.71 12.09
N PRO A 50 14.56 22.37 13.28
CA PRO A 50 14.79 23.12 14.50
C PRO A 50 16.26 23.12 14.94
N SER A 51 16.92 21.97 14.86
CA SER A 51 18.33 21.83 15.21
C SER A 51 19.24 22.65 14.30
N ALA A 52 18.98 22.63 12.99
CA ALA A 52 19.70 23.42 12.02
C ALA A 52 19.51 24.92 12.27
N ALA A 53 18.29 25.36 12.58
CA ALA A 53 17.99 26.75 12.89
C ALA A 53 18.77 27.23 14.14
N ILE A 54 18.76 26.46 15.23
CA ILE A 54 19.50 26.78 16.47
C ILE A 54 21.00 26.89 16.17
N SER A 55 21.57 25.90 15.49
CA SER A 55 22.99 25.88 15.14
C SER A 55 23.42 27.08 14.30
N MET A 56 22.57 27.55 13.39
CA MET A 56 22.88 28.74 12.57
C MET A 56 22.81 30.04 13.38
N VAL A 57 21.88 30.14 14.32
CA VAL A 57 21.79 31.29 15.24
C VAL A 57 23.03 31.34 16.15
N GLU A 58 23.45 30.21 16.73
CA GLU A 58 24.65 30.11 17.55
C GLU A 58 25.92 30.52 16.78
N LYS A 59 26.02 30.11 15.53
CA LYS A 59 27.12 30.47 14.62
C LYS A 59 27.08 31.90 14.10
N LYS A 60 26.06 32.68 14.51
CA LYS A 60 25.86 34.08 14.05
C LYS A 60 25.82 34.15 12.51
N ALA A 61 25.20 33.18 11.84
CA ALA A 61 25.05 33.21 10.40
C ALA A 61 24.31 34.48 9.97
N ASP A 62 24.69 35.05 8.84
CA ASP A 62 24.00 36.20 8.30
C ASP A 62 22.56 35.83 7.88
N PHE A 63 21.70 36.85 7.84
CA PHE A 63 20.27 36.63 7.57
C PHE A 63 20.01 35.94 6.22
N LEU A 64 20.77 36.29 5.18
CA LEU A 64 20.56 35.70 3.86
C LEU A 64 20.90 34.21 3.82
N THR A 65 22.02 33.84 4.46
CA THR A 65 22.43 32.43 4.61
C THR A 65 21.43 31.63 5.44
N PHE A 66 20.99 32.17 6.58
CA PHE A 66 19.97 31.55 7.43
C PHE A 66 18.69 31.30 6.63
N PHE A 67 18.16 32.34 5.97
CA PHE A 67 16.93 32.25 5.19
C PHE A 67 17.06 31.24 4.03
N GLY A 68 18.18 31.28 3.30
CA GLY A 68 18.42 30.36 2.19
C GLY A 68 18.43 28.90 2.61
N VAL A 69 19.09 28.58 3.71
CA VAL A 69 19.14 27.20 4.24
C VAL A 69 17.77 26.75 4.75
N MET A 70 17.05 27.60 5.50
CA MET A 70 15.70 27.27 5.95
C MET A 70 14.75 27.04 4.78
N LEU A 71 14.81 27.89 3.76
CA LEU A 71 14.02 27.74 2.55
C LEU A 71 14.33 26.43 1.83
N ALA A 72 15.61 26.05 1.72
CA ALA A 72 16.02 24.78 1.11
C ALA A 72 15.44 23.57 1.85
N PHE A 73 15.46 23.57 3.19
CA PHE A 73 14.84 22.51 3.98
C PHE A 73 13.32 22.43 3.78
N VAL A 74 12.63 23.56 3.78
CA VAL A 74 11.18 23.62 3.56
C VAL A 74 10.82 23.12 2.17
N LEU A 75 11.52 23.56 1.14
CA LEU A 75 11.31 23.11 -0.24
C LEU A 75 11.62 21.62 -0.39
N GLY A 76 12.70 21.14 0.21
CA GLY A 76 13.05 19.70 0.22
C GLY A 76 11.95 18.86 0.84
N ASN A 77 11.45 19.27 2.01
CA ASN A 77 10.34 18.59 2.69
C ASN A 77 9.05 18.61 1.85
N MET A 78 8.73 19.74 1.24
CA MET A 78 7.58 19.88 0.36
C MET A 78 7.67 18.95 -0.86
N ILE A 79 8.84 18.85 -1.51
CA ILE A 79 9.07 17.95 -2.63
C ILE A 79 8.86 16.49 -2.21
N MET A 80 9.43 16.07 -1.08
CA MET A 80 9.26 14.72 -0.56
C MET A 80 7.79 14.41 -0.24
N GLY A 81 7.05 15.36 0.34
CA GLY A 81 5.62 15.23 0.58
C GLY A 81 4.80 15.06 -0.71
N ILE A 82 5.09 15.85 -1.74
CA ILE A 82 4.43 15.75 -3.05
C ILE A 82 4.72 14.38 -3.70
N VAL A 83 5.99 13.95 -3.68
CA VAL A 83 6.39 12.64 -4.22
C VAL A 83 5.66 11.52 -3.48
N SER A 84 5.70 11.51 -2.15
CA SER A 84 5.02 10.51 -1.33
C SER A 84 3.52 10.42 -1.66
N THR A 85 2.82 11.56 -1.70
CA THR A 85 1.38 11.61 -2.00
C THR A 85 1.07 11.12 -3.41
N LYS A 86 1.87 11.51 -4.40
CA LYS A 86 1.71 11.08 -5.80
C LYS A 86 1.83 9.54 -5.92
N TYR A 87 2.85 8.96 -5.29
CA TYR A 87 3.05 7.52 -5.35
C TYR A 87 2.02 6.75 -4.51
N ASP A 88 1.55 7.30 -3.40
CA ASP A 88 0.42 6.74 -2.63
C ASP A 88 -0.85 6.67 -3.50
N PHE A 89 -1.17 7.72 -4.22
CA PHE A 89 -2.29 7.74 -5.16
C PHE A 89 -2.14 6.69 -6.28
N LEU A 90 -0.93 6.55 -6.86
CA LEU A 90 -0.66 5.54 -7.88
C LEU A 90 -0.83 4.12 -7.34
N ILE A 91 -0.34 3.84 -6.13
CA ILE A 91 -0.49 2.55 -5.46
C ILE A 91 -1.97 2.24 -5.24
N LYS A 92 -2.74 3.16 -4.67
CA LYS A 92 -4.19 3.01 -4.45
C LYS A 92 -4.93 2.74 -5.75
N LYS A 93 -4.67 3.52 -6.79
CA LYS A 93 -5.27 3.32 -8.12
C LYS A 93 -4.97 1.93 -8.69
N LYS A 94 -3.74 1.41 -8.51
CA LYS A 94 -3.38 0.07 -8.95
C LYS A 94 -4.03 -1.01 -8.11
N ASN A 95 -4.13 -0.84 -6.79
CA ASN A 95 -4.83 -1.74 -5.89
C ASN A 95 -6.29 -1.93 -6.32
N TYR A 96 -7.01 -0.83 -6.58
CA TYR A 96 -8.37 -0.90 -7.11
C TYR A 96 -8.45 -1.68 -8.43
N LYS A 97 -7.50 -1.43 -9.33
CA LYS A 97 -7.47 -2.12 -10.62
C LYS A 97 -7.29 -3.64 -10.45
N VAL A 98 -6.39 -4.09 -9.57
CA VAL A 98 -6.19 -5.53 -9.28
C VAL A 98 -7.43 -6.12 -8.63
N GLN A 99 -8.00 -5.44 -7.64
CA GLN A 99 -9.20 -5.88 -6.95
C GLN A 99 -10.34 -6.18 -7.93
N PHE A 100 -10.63 -5.24 -8.84
CA PHE A 100 -11.73 -5.40 -9.79
C PHE A 100 -11.39 -6.31 -10.97
N GLN A 101 -10.21 -6.15 -11.58
CA GLN A 101 -9.88 -6.86 -12.82
C GLN A 101 -9.32 -8.26 -12.62
N SER A 102 -8.69 -8.54 -11.48
CA SER A 102 -8.13 -9.87 -11.20
C SER A 102 -8.99 -10.62 -10.18
N VAL A 103 -9.08 -10.14 -8.97
CA VAL A 103 -9.71 -10.88 -7.86
C VAL A 103 -11.21 -11.06 -8.10
N GLN A 104 -11.94 -9.97 -8.32
CA GLN A 104 -13.38 -10.02 -8.54
C GLN A 104 -13.74 -10.85 -9.79
N LYS A 105 -13.02 -10.64 -10.89
CA LYS A 105 -13.24 -11.43 -12.12
C LYS A 105 -13.03 -12.92 -11.89
N LYS A 106 -11.97 -13.32 -11.18
CA LYS A 106 -11.70 -14.74 -10.86
C LYS A 106 -12.79 -15.35 -9.98
N VAL A 107 -13.27 -14.61 -8.98
CA VAL A 107 -14.35 -15.06 -8.09
C VAL A 107 -15.64 -15.22 -8.87
N ILE A 108 -16.05 -14.22 -9.65
CA ILE A 108 -17.27 -14.29 -10.46
C ILE A 108 -17.18 -15.44 -11.48
N SER A 109 -16.08 -15.55 -12.21
CA SER A 109 -15.89 -16.65 -13.17
C SER A 109 -15.98 -18.01 -12.48
N LYS A 110 -15.43 -18.16 -11.28
CA LYS A 110 -15.53 -19.41 -10.52
C LYS A 110 -16.97 -19.72 -10.10
N ILE A 111 -17.70 -18.72 -9.61
CA ILE A 111 -19.12 -18.87 -9.24
C ILE A 111 -19.96 -19.28 -10.46
N MET A 112 -19.69 -18.70 -11.63
CA MET A 112 -20.44 -19.02 -12.87
C MET A 112 -20.11 -20.41 -13.44
N THR A 113 -19.01 -21.03 -13.05
CA THR A 113 -18.59 -22.36 -13.54
C THR A 113 -18.87 -23.50 -12.59
N VAL A 114 -19.31 -23.20 -11.37
CA VAL A 114 -19.67 -24.21 -10.36
C VAL A 114 -21.11 -24.67 -10.57
N ASP A 115 -21.35 -25.98 -10.39
CA ASP A 115 -22.69 -26.54 -10.48
C ASP A 115 -23.66 -25.85 -9.51
N TYR A 116 -24.87 -25.58 -10.01
CA TYR A 116 -25.91 -24.88 -9.25
C TYR A 116 -26.25 -25.59 -7.93
N GLN A 117 -26.26 -26.93 -7.91
CA GLN A 117 -26.51 -27.70 -6.72
C GLN A 117 -25.47 -27.48 -5.61
N ILE A 118 -24.20 -27.30 -6.01
CA ILE A 118 -23.13 -26.98 -5.07
C ILE A 118 -23.29 -25.56 -4.53
N LEU A 119 -23.62 -24.60 -5.39
CA LEU A 119 -23.84 -23.21 -5.01
C LEU A 119 -25.02 -23.03 -4.05
N GLU A 120 -26.09 -23.78 -4.25
CA GLU A 120 -27.28 -23.75 -3.38
C GLU A 120 -27.06 -24.47 -2.02
N SER A 121 -26.04 -25.30 -1.89
CA SER A 121 -25.68 -25.93 -0.62
C SER A 121 -25.28 -24.89 0.43
N ALA A 122 -25.44 -25.20 1.71
CA ALA A 122 -25.03 -24.32 2.81
C ALA A 122 -23.53 -24.01 2.80
N GLU A 123 -22.70 -24.97 2.35
CA GLU A 123 -21.25 -24.81 2.22
C GLU A 123 -20.92 -23.92 1.02
N GLY A 124 -21.60 -24.12 -0.12
CA GLY A 124 -21.42 -23.30 -1.33
C GLY A 124 -21.80 -21.84 -1.09
N LYS A 125 -22.93 -21.59 -0.42
CA LYS A 125 -23.34 -20.22 -0.04
C LYS A 125 -22.32 -19.56 0.86
N ARG A 126 -21.84 -20.23 1.91
CA ARG A 126 -20.79 -19.70 2.80
C ARG A 126 -19.49 -19.40 2.06
N ALA A 127 -19.07 -20.28 1.13
CA ALA A 127 -17.87 -20.08 0.34
C ALA A 127 -18.00 -18.89 -0.63
N ALA A 128 -19.16 -18.74 -1.28
CA ALA A 128 -19.46 -17.62 -2.17
C ALA A 128 -19.50 -16.28 -1.40
N ASP A 129 -20.15 -16.27 -0.23
CA ASP A 129 -20.21 -15.07 0.63
C ASP A 129 -18.83 -14.71 1.16
N GLY A 130 -18.03 -15.68 1.62
CA GLY A 130 -16.65 -15.44 2.04
C GLY A 130 -15.78 -14.91 0.92
N ALA A 131 -15.92 -15.45 -0.29
CA ALA A 131 -15.20 -14.95 -1.47
C ALA A 131 -15.65 -13.54 -1.83
N LYS A 132 -16.94 -13.22 -1.79
CA LYS A 132 -17.48 -11.89 -2.00
C LYS A 132 -16.96 -10.90 -0.96
N TYR A 133 -16.94 -11.29 0.30
CA TYR A 133 -16.45 -10.48 1.41
C TYR A 133 -14.96 -10.11 1.25
N SER A 134 -14.15 -10.98 0.63
CA SER A 134 -12.73 -10.74 0.42
C SER A 134 -12.40 -9.56 -0.49
N TYR A 135 -13.35 -9.11 -1.33
CA TYR A 135 -13.13 -8.01 -2.28
C TYR A 135 -14.17 -6.88 -2.20
N SER A 136 -15.26 -7.03 -1.44
CA SER A 136 -16.38 -6.10 -1.49
C SER A 136 -16.25 -4.88 -0.58
N GLU A 137 -15.40 -4.92 0.43
CA GLU A 137 -15.28 -3.86 1.42
C GLU A 137 -13.87 -3.25 1.46
N GLU A 138 -13.81 -1.92 1.64
CA GLU A 138 -12.54 -1.19 1.73
C GLU A 138 -11.67 -1.61 2.92
N TRP A 139 -12.28 -2.11 4.00
CA TRP A 139 -11.60 -2.45 5.25
C TRP A 139 -11.29 -3.93 5.45
N ASN A 140 -11.69 -4.78 4.51
CA ASN A 140 -11.56 -6.22 4.64
C ASN A 140 -10.80 -6.85 3.45
N GLY A 141 -10.31 -8.06 3.66
CA GLY A 141 -9.70 -8.87 2.61
C GLY A 141 -8.54 -8.18 1.90
N TRP A 142 -8.67 -8.01 0.60
CA TRP A 142 -7.63 -7.46 -0.29
C TRP A 142 -7.17 -6.06 0.12
N SER A 143 -8.09 -5.12 0.31
CA SER A 143 -7.77 -3.74 0.67
C SER A 143 -7.01 -3.66 1.98
N ARG A 144 -7.42 -4.42 2.99
CA ARG A 144 -6.76 -4.46 4.30
C ARG A 144 -5.32 -4.95 4.22
N ILE A 145 -5.07 -6.01 3.44
CA ILE A 145 -3.70 -6.52 3.25
C ILE A 145 -2.82 -5.44 2.62
N MET A 146 -3.34 -4.74 1.61
CA MET A 146 -2.61 -3.69 0.91
C MET A 146 -2.36 -2.45 1.77
N ASP A 147 -3.34 -2.03 2.56
CA ASP A 147 -3.19 -0.89 3.47
C ASP A 147 -2.18 -1.16 4.59
N MET A 148 -2.10 -2.41 5.06
CA MET A 148 -1.09 -2.81 6.05
C MET A 148 0.30 -2.96 5.45
N PHE A 149 0.40 -3.34 4.18
CA PHE A 149 1.68 -3.60 3.54
C PHE A 149 2.53 -2.34 3.39
N THR A 150 1.93 -1.23 3.05
CA THR A 150 2.63 0.04 2.82
C THR A 150 3.29 0.60 4.09
N PRO A 151 2.59 0.67 5.26
CA PRO A 151 3.21 1.02 6.52
C PRO A 151 4.27 0.01 6.98
N PHE A 152 4.06 -1.28 6.73
CA PHE A 152 5.03 -2.31 7.09
C PHE A 152 6.35 -2.15 6.33
N ALA A 153 6.29 -1.92 5.02
CA ALA A 153 7.48 -1.65 4.22
C ALA A 153 8.21 -0.36 4.66
N PHE A 154 7.45 0.64 5.12
CA PHE A 154 7.98 1.87 5.68
C PHE A 154 8.69 1.67 7.02
N ASN A 155 8.15 0.82 7.91
CA ASN A 155 8.72 0.57 9.24
C ASN A 155 9.95 -0.36 9.21
N LEU A 156 10.25 -1.00 8.08
CA LEU A 156 11.44 -1.83 7.88
C LEU A 156 12.67 -1.01 7.41
N LEU A 157 12.48 0.24 7.02
CA LEU A 157 13.55 1.19 6.64
C LEU A 157 14.00 2.03 7.83
#